data_e8752374458987adff3abcc855863214
#
_entry.id   e8752374458987adff3abcc855863214
#
_cell.length_a   1.000
_cell.length_b   1.000
_cell.length_c   1.000
_cell.angle_alpha   90.00
_cell.angle_beta   90.00
_cell.angle_gamma   90.00
#
_symmetry.space_group_name_H-M   'P 1'
#
loop_
_entity.id
_entity.type
_entity.pdbx_description
1 polymer ?
#
loop_
_entity_poly.entity_id
_entity_poly.type
_entity_poly.pdbx_seq_one_letter_code
_entity_poly.pdbx_strand_id
1 'polypeptide(L)'
;MKQNKKFDIEELLSNLSVLNTSIGVKMIDDLSMTDPPKACAILNNVIGSATDEDIASITDYKQDLCKTLCRLCFYDGTFEQSVNLLLRFAQREKDGFGMANIGLQRLFFPLFGLTEANLERRKKFLTEIIDIDTDKKLSVKLLESAIAIQTAFFH
;
A
#
# COMPACT_ATOMS: atom_id res chain seq x y z
N MET A 1 -38.99 -21.06 4.85
CA MET A 1 -38.38 -19.71 5.01
C MET A 1 -36.99 -19.75 4.38
N LYS A 2 -36.79 -19.10 3.24
CA LYS A 2 -35.45 -18.86 2.73
C LYS A 2 -34.84 -17.76 3.59
N GLN A 3 -33.89 -18.12 4.47
CA GLN A 3 -33.02 -17.12 5.08
C GLN A 3 -32.25 -16.43 3.96
N ASN A 4 -32.52 -15.13 3.70
CA ASN A 4 -31.66 -14.29 2.91
C ASN A 4 -30.32 -14.20 3.67
N LYS A 5 -29.37 -15.08 3.35
CA LYS A 5 -28.01 -14.98 3.83
C LYS A 5 -27.50 -13.64 3.30
N LYS A 6 -27.39 -12.65 4.19
CA LYS A 6 -26.86 -11.35 3.82
C LYS A 6 -25.45 -11.59 3.26
N PHE A 7 -25.22 -11.16 2.02
CA PHE A 7 -23.93 -11.32 1.37
C PHE A 7 -22.86 -10.57 2.20
N ASP A 8 -21.94 -11.32 2.78
CA ASP A 8 -20.85 -10.74 3.57
C ASP A 8 -19.61 -10.55 2.69
N ILE A 9 -19.38 -9.31 2.31
CA ILE A 9 -18.24 -8.93 1.48
C ILE A 9 -16.90 -9.16 2.21
N GLU A 10 -16.88 -9.04 3.54
CA GLU A 10 -15.68 -9.30 4.33
C GLU A 10 -15.30 -10.78 4.29
N GLU A 11 -16.28 -11.67 4.45
CA GLU A 11 -16.05 -13.10 4.36
C GLU A 11 -15.51 -13.49 2.99
N LEU A 12 -16.09 -12.96 1.91
CA LEU A 12 -15.64 -13.22 0.55
C LEU A 12 -14.21 -12.74 0.29
N LEU A 13 -13.89 -11.50 0.70
CA LEU A 13 -12.60 -10.87 0.46
C LEU A 13 -11.52 -11.27 1.48
N SER A 14 -11.85 -12.07 2.49
CA SER A 14 -10.90 -12.55 3.51
C SER A 14 -9.94 -13.64 2.98
N ASN A 15 -10.05 -14.02 1.73
CA ASN A 15 -9.22 -15.04 1.10
C ASN A 15 -8.29 -14.41 0.04
N LEU A 16 -6.98 -14.64 0.17
CA LEU A 16 -5.98 -14.15 -0.75
C LEU A 16 -6.23 -14.58 -2.20
N SER A 17 -6.72 -15.82 -2.42
CA SER A 17 -7.04 -16.32 -3.75
C SER A 17 -8.18 -15.56 -4.42
N VAL A 18 -9.11 -15.01 -3.65
CA VAL A 18 -10.19 -14.15 -4.16
C VAL A 18 -9.65 -12.76 -4.49
N LEU A 19 -8.79 -12.19 -3.65
CA LEU A 19 -8.14 -10.91 -3.93
C LEU A 19 -7.26 -10.95 -5.18
N ASN A 20 -6.68 -12.10 -5.50
CA ASN A 20 -5.89 -12.29 -6.72
C ASN A 20 -6.77 -12.68 -7.92
N THR A 21 -7.94 -12.08 -8.04
CA THR A 21 -8.86 -12.21 -9.18
C THR A 21 -9.34 -10.84 -9.65
N SER A 22 -9.79 -10.75 -10.90
CA SER A 22 -10.36 -9.52 -11.47
C SER A 22 -11.52 -8.97 -10.62
N ILE A 23 -12.41 -9.85 -10.17
CA ILE A 23 -13.55 -9.46 -9.34
C ILE A 23 -13.09 -9.02 -7.95
N GLY A 24 -12.19 -9.76 -7.32
CA GLY A 24 -11.67 -9.46 -5.98
C GLY A 24 -10.97 -8.11 -5.91
N VAL A 25 -10.07 -7.81 -6.86
CA VAL A 25 -9.39 -6.51 -6.89
C VAL A 25 -10.35 -5.36 -7.17
N LYS A 26 -11.37 -5.56 -8.01
CA LYS A 26 -12.38 -4.54 -8.25
C LYS A 26 -13.22 -4.29 -7.00
N MET A 27 -13.65 -5.33 -6.32
CA MET A 27 -14.47 -5.20 -5.11
C MET A 27 -13.71 -4.48 -3.98
N ILE A 28 -12.46 -4.82 -3.75
CA ILE A 28 -11.66 -4.14 -2.72
C ILE A 28 -11.33 -2.69 -3.11
N ASP A 29 -11.14 -2.42 -4.39
CA ASP A 29 -10.94 -1.07 -4.89
C ASP A 29 -12.18 -0.20 -4.70
N ASP A 30 -13.36 -0.70 -5.06
CA ASP A 30 -14.65 -0.01 -4.84
C ASP A 30 -14.89 0.23 -3.33
N LEU A 31 -14.59 -0.76 -2.48
CA LEU A 31 -14.69 -0.62 -1.03
C LEU A 31 -13.71 0.43 -0.49
N SER A 32 -12.52 0.52 -1.03
CA SER A 32 -11.53 1.53 -0.62
C SER A 32 -11.99 2.98 -0.88
N MET A 33 -12.89 3.17 -1.82
CA MET A 33 -13.51 4.48 -2.10
C MET A 33 -14.71 4.79 -1.21
N THR A 34 -15.45 3.77 -0.79
CA THR A 34 -16.70 3.94 -0.02
C THR A 34 -16.49 3.80 1.50
N ASP A 35 -15.61 2.92 1.91
CA ASP A 35 -15.27 2.65 3.32
C ASP A 35 -13.77 2.30 3.45
N PRO A 36 -12.88 3.32 3.41
CA PRO A 36 -11.45 3.11 3.49
C PRO A 36 -10.99 2.32 4.72
N PRO A 37 -11.51 2.56 5.95
CA PRO A 37 -11.10 1.79 7.12
C PRO A 37 -11.41 0.30 6.98
N LYS A 38 -12.57 -0.04 6.43
CA LYS A 38 -12.99 -1.44 6.22
C LYS A 38 -12.13 -2.12 5.17
N ALA A 39 -11.87 -1.47 4.05
CA ALA A 39 -10.98 -1.98 3.01
C ALA A 39 -9.56 -2.23 3.56
N CYS A 40 -9.04 -1.28 4.34
CA CYS A 40 -7.73 -1.40 4.98
C CYS A 40 -7.68 -2.58 5.96
N ALA A 41 -8.72 -2.76 6.78
CA ALA A 41 -8.80 -3.88 7.72
C ALA A 41 -8.79 -5.23 7.01
N ILE A 42 -9.55 -5.39 5.93
CA ILE A 42 -9.57 -6.61 5.10
C ILE A 42 -8.18 -6.89 4.52
N LEU A 43 -7.56 -5.89 3.89
CA LEU A 43 -6.23 -6.04 3.29
C LEU A 43 -5.17 -6.34 4.35
N ASN A 44 -5.25 -5.71 5.51
CA ASN A 44 -4.32 -5.97 6.61
C ASN A 44 -4.45 -7.40 7.15
N ASN A 45 -5.67 -7.92 7.25
CA ASN A 45 -5.90 -9.31 7.67
C ASN A 45 -5.38 -10.31 6.64
N VAL A 46 -5.64 -10.08 5.36
CA VAL A 46 -5.33 -11.05 4.30
C VAL A 46 -3.86 -10.95 3.88
N ILE A 47 -3.39 -9.77 3.52
CA ILE A 47 -2.02 -9.54 3.05
C ILE A 47 -1.05 -9.48 4.24
N GLY A 48 -1.46 -8.89 5.36
CA GLY A 48 -0.63 -8.79 6.55
C GLY A 48 -0.28 -10.15 7.15
N SER A 49 -1.18 -11.13 7.08
CA SER A 49 -0.96 -12.50 7.57
C SER A 49 -0.39 -13.45 6.51
N ALA A 50 -0.31 -13.06 5.26
CA ALA A 50 0.22 -13.86 4.17
C ALA A 50 1.74 -14.08 4.32
N THR A 51 2.22 -15.26 3.91
CA THR A 51 3.66 -15.54 3.85
C THR A 51 4.33 -14.75 2.70
N ASP A 52 5.65 -14.74 2.69
CA ASP A 52 6.40 -14.10 1.60
C ASP A 52 6.21 -14.82 0.27
N GLU A 53 6.04 -16.14 0.31
CA GLU A 53 5.70 -16.96 -0.85
C GLU A 53 4.31 -16.63 -1.37
N ASP A 54 3.34 -16.44 -0.48
CA ASP A 54 1.97 -16.04 -0.84
C ASP A 54 1.97 -14.68 -1.56
N ILE A 55 2.71 -13.71 -1.02
CA ILE A 55 2.85 -12.38 -1.64
C ILE A 55 3.52 -12.50 -3.02
N ALA A 56 4.55 -13.32 -3.14
CA ALA A 56 5.25 -13.55 -4.41
C ALA A 56 4.35 -14.24 -5.47
N SER A 57 3.34 -14.99 -5.03
CA SER A 57 2.37 -15.66 -5.92
C SER A 57 1.35 -14.70 -6.55
N ILE A 58 1.18 -13.51 -5.98
CA ILE A 58 0.30 -12.46 -6.52
C ILE A 58 1.01 -11.81 -7.70
N THR A 59 0.74 -12.27 -8.91
CA THR A 59 1.39 -11.76 -10.14
C THR A 59 0.44 -10.96 -11.01
N ASP A 60 -0.73 -11.48 -11.31
CA ASP A 60 -1.63 -10.93 -12.31
C ASP A 60 -2.30 -9.62 -11.87
N TYR A 61 -2.67 -9.53 -10.60
CA TYR A 61 -3.40 -8.39 -10.03
C TYR A 61 -2.60 -7.59 -9.01
N LYS A 62 -1.30 -7.81 -8.94
CA LYS A 62 -0.39 -7.12 -8.04
C LYS A 62 -0.46 -5.59 -8.19
N GLN A 63 -0.46 -5.11 -9.44
CA GLN A 63 -0.51 -3.67 -9.70
C GLN A 63 -1.82 -3.04 -9.24
N ASP A 64 -2.94 -3.73 -9.43
CA ASP A 64 -4.26 -3.24 -9.01
C ASP A 64 -4.36 -3.18 -7.47
N LEU A 65 -3.86 -4.19 -6.77
CA LEU A 65 -3.77 -4.17 -5.30
C LEU A 65 -2.86 -3.05 -4.80
N CYS A 66 -1.71 -2.83 -5.43
CA CYS A 66 -0.82 -1.73 -5.09
C CYS A 66 -1.46 -0.36 -5.31
N LYS A 67 -2.26 -0.18 -6.37
CA LYS A 67 -3.04 1.06 -6.60
C LYS A 67 -4.05 1.31 -5.49
N THR A 68 -4.77 0.28 -5.08
CA THR A 68 -5.72 0.36 -3.96
C THR A 68 -5.01 0.71 -2.66
N LEU A 69 -3.87 0.10 -2.37
CA LEU A 69 -3.04 0.43 -1.21
C LEU A 69 -2.52 1.87 -1.26
N CYS A 70 -2.07 2.35 -2.42
CA CYS A 70 -1.68 3.75 -2.60
C CYS A 70 -2.83 4.72 -2.29
N ARG A 71 -4.05 4.39 -2.70
CA ARG A 71 -5.24 5.18 -2.36
C ARG A 71 -5.50 5.19 -0.85
N LEU A 72 -5.38 4.05 -0.19
CA LEU A 72 -5.56 3.94 1.27
C LEU A 72 -4.46 4.66 2.05
N CYS A 73 -3.26 4.83 1.48
CA CYS A 73 -2.20 5.66 2.06
C CYS A 73 -2.55 7.15 2.07
N PHE A 74 -3.55 7.60 1.29
CA PHE A 74 -3.99 8.99 1.31
C PHE A 74 -4.59 9.38 2.67
N TYR A 75 -5.43 8.53 3.25
CA TYR A 75 -6.18 8.84 4.47
C TYR A 75 -5.32 8.67 5.73
N ASP A 76 -5.41 9.64 6.62
CA ASP A 76 -4.65 9.63 7.88
C ASP A 76 -4.89 8.37 8.73
N GLY A 77 -6.14 7.92 8.81
CA GLY A 77 -6.54 6.78 9.63
C GLY A 77 -6.07 5.41 9.11
N THR A 78 -5.73 5.30 7.82
CA THR A 78 -5.27 4.04 7.19
C THR A 78 -3.82 4.11 6.71
N PHE A 79 -3.15 5.23 6.91
CA PHE A 79 -1.81 5.50 6.39
C PHE A 79 -0.78 4.44 6.81
N GLU A 80 -0.58 4.22 8.10
CA GLU A 80 0.48 3.34 8.59
C GLU A 80 0.31 1.89 8.13
N GLN A 81 -0.90 1.35 8.25
CA GLN A 81 -1.19 -0.03 7.84
C GLN A 81 -0.99 -0.19 6.33
N SER A 82 -1.49 0.76 5.54
CA SER A 82 -1.38 0.70 4.08
C SER A 82 0.05 0.86 3.58
N VAL A 83 0.85 1.74 4.19
CA VAL A 83 2.28 1.88 3.88
C VAL A 83 3.04 0.60 4.21
N ASN A 84 2.76 -0.04 5.34
CA ASN A 84 3.39 -1.31 5.70
C ASN A 84 3.07 -2.43 4.70
N LEU A 85 1.82 -2.52 4.25
CA LEU A 85 1.43 -3.49 3.22
C LEU A 85 2.08 -3.19 1.88
N LEU A 86 2.10 -1.93 1.48
CA LEU A 86 2.74 -1.49 0.24
C LEU A 86 4.25 -1.78 0.25
N LEU A 87 4.90 -1.61 1.40
CA LEU A 87 6.31 -1.91 1.61
C LEU A 87 6.63 -3.38 1.35
N ARG A 88 5.76 -4.31 1.72
CA ARG A 88 5.93 -5.75 1.45
C ARG A 88 5.99 -6.06 -0.04
N PHE A 89 5.22 -5.34 -0.85
CA PHE A 89 5.29 -5.45 -2.31
C PHE A 89 6.54 -4.76 -2.86
N ALA A 90 6.87 -3.57 -2.37
CA ALA A 90 8.01 -2.79 -2.85
C ALA A 90 9.36 -3.50 -2.67
N GLN A 91 9.54 -4.18 -1.55
CA GLN A 91 10.76 -4.94 -1.25
C GLN A 91 11.01 -6.09 -2.24
N ARG A 92 9.98 -6.55 -2.95
CA ARG A 92 10.06 -7.63 -3.95
C ARG A 92 10.15 -7.14 -5.39
N GLU A 93 10.03 -5.85 -5.61
CA GLU A 93 10.18 -5.25 -6.93
C GLU A 93 11.67 -5.11 -7.26
N LYS A 94 12.13 -5.80 -8.33
CA LYS A 94 13.56 -5.97 -8.63
C LYS A 94 14.28 -4.69 -9.06
N ASP A 95 13.57 -3.80 -9.74
CA ASP A 95 14.16 -2.63 -10.41
C ASP A 95 13.71 -1.27 -9.82
N GLY A 96 12.81 -1.29 -8.84
CA GLY A 96 12.30 -0.09 -8.17
C GLY A 96 11.41 0.81 -9.02
N PHE A 97 10.96 0.32 -10.17
CA PHE A 97 10.01 0.99 -11.05
C PHE A 97 8.61 0.38 -10.95
N GLY A 98 8.41 -0.57 -10.08
CA GLY A 98 7.11 -1.15 -9.83
C GLY A 98 6.15 -0.18 -9.13
N MET A 99 4.86 -0.49 -9.20
CA MET A 99 3.80 0.37 -8.66
C MET A 99 3.95 0.65 -7.16
N ALA A 100 4.42 -0.32 -6.37
CA ALA A 100 4.62 -0.15 -4.94
C ALA A 100 5.76 0.82 -4.63
N ASN A 101 6.90 0.70 -5.31
CA ASN A 101 8.01 1.63 -5.17
C ASN A 101 7.64 3.06 -5.57
N ILE A 102 6.97 3.22 -6.72
CA ILE A 102 6.51 4.53 -7.20
C ILE A 102 5.51 5.14 -6.20
N GLY A 103 4.59 4.34 -5.69
CA GLY A 103 3.61 4.78 -4.70
C GLY A 103 4.28 5.29 -3.43
N LEU A 104 5.22 4.53 -2.87
CA LEU A 104 5.98 4.93 -1.68
C LEU A 104 6.78 6.22 -1.92
N GLN A 105 7.48 6.33 -3.05
CA GLN A 105 8.23 7.55 -3.38
C GLN A 105 7.34 8.78 -3.38
N ARG A 106 6.14 8.69 -3.95
CA ARG A 106 5.16 9.79 -3.99
C ARG A 106 4.66 10.20 -2.60
N LEU A 107 4.51 9.25 -1.67
CA LEU A 107 4.07 9.54 -0.30
C LEU A 107 5.08 10.37 0.48
N PHE A 108 6.36 10.17 0.21
CA PHE A 108 7.44 10.86 0.91
C PHE A 108 7.89 12.17 0.23
N PHE A 109 7.26 12.53 -0.86
CA PHE A 109 7.47 13.80 -1.52
C PHE A 109 6.94 14.96 -0.64
N PRO A 110 7.78 15.90 -0.15
CA PRO A 110 7.39 16.80 0.92
C PRO A 110 6.23 17.75 0.59
N LEU A 111 6.20 18.28 -0.64
CA LEU A 111 5.23 19.31 -1.01
C LEU A 111 3.95 18.77 -1.68
N PHE A 112 4.04 17.64 -2.32
CA PHE A 112 2.95 17.06 -3.08
C PHE A 112 2.64 15.62 -2.65
N GLY A 113 2.87 15.32 -1.37
CA GLY A 113 2.53 14.01 -0.82
C GLY A 113 1.05 13.71 -1.05
N LEU A 114 0.77 12.59 -1.71
CA LEU A 114 -0.60 12.11 -1.93
C LEU A 114 -1.14 11.45 -0.66
N THR A 115 -1.14 12.21 0.45
CA THR A 115 -1.58 11.72 1.74
C THR A 115 -1.96 12.88 2.69
N GLU A 116 -2.96 12.63 3.53
CA GLU A 116 -3.33 13.50 4.66
C GLU A 116 -2.32 13.43 5.81
N ALA A 117 -1.48 12.39 5.86
CA ALA A 117 -0.46 12.25 6.89
C ALA A 117 0.49 13.46 6.88
N ASN A 118 0.66 14.09 8.02
CA ASN A 118 1.52 15.26 8.13
C ASN A 118 3.00 14.90 7.93
N LEU A 119 3.83 15.92 7.71
CA LEU A 119 5.24 15.76 7.39
C LEU A 119 6.02 15.03 8.50
N GLU A 120 5.73 15.29 9.76
CA GLU A 120 6.41 14.65 10.90
C GLU A 120 6.12 13.15 10.95
N ARG A 121 4.86 12.76 10.70
CA ARG A 121 4.45 11.36 10.65
C ARG A 121 5.10 10.63 9.48
N ARG A 122 5.15 11.25 8.30
CA ARG A 122 5.84 10.70 7.13
C ARG A 122 7.33 10.55 7.37
N LYS A 123 7.97 11.53 7.98
CA LYS A 123 9.40 11.51 8.35
C LYS A 123 9.72 10.39 9.33
N LYS A 124 8.90 10.22 10.38
CA LYS A 124 9.03 9.10 11.33
C LYS A 124 8.98 7.76 10.59
N PHE A 125 7.99 7.59 9.72
CA PHE A 125 7.82 6.35 8.96
C PHE A 125 8.99 6.07 8.01
N LEU A 126 9.50 7.11 7.35
CA LEU A 126 10.68 6.99 6.49
C LEU A 126 11.91 6.51 7.29
N THR A 127 12.10 7.04 8.50
CA THR A 127 13.19 6.60 9.38
C THR A 127 13.04 5.12 9.74
N GLU A 128 11.83 4.67 10.07
CA GLU A 128 11.55 3.26 10.36
C GLU A 128 11.84 2.36 9.15
N ILE A 129 11.46 2.79 7.93
CA ILE A 129 11.77 2.05 6.69
C ILE A 129 13.28 1.94 6.47
N ILE A 130 14.02 3.00 6.68
CA ILE A 130 15.49 3.01 6.55
C ILE A 130 16.14 2.00 7.49
N ASP A 131 15.61 1.87 8.70
CA ASP A 131 16.14 0.94 9.70
C ASP A 131 15.91 -0.53 9.34
N ILE A 132 14.75 -0.86 8.72
CA ILE A 132 14.40 -2.23 8.36
C ILE A 132 14.87 -2.65 6.96
N ASP A 133 15.21 -1.70 6.08
CA ASP A 133 15.63 -1.95 4.72
C ASP A 133 17.08 -2.44 4.67
N THR A 134 17.28 -3.74 4.53
CA THR A 134 18.59 -4.39 4.67
C THR A 134 19.58 -4.04 3.57
N ASP A 135 19.13 -3.93 2.32
CA ASP A 135 19.99 -3.63 1.17
C ASP A 135 20.05 -2.13 0.80
N LYS A 136 19.31 -1.31 1.52
CA LYS A 136 19.22 0.15 1.37
C LYS A 136 18.78 0.68 0.01
N LYS A 137 18.42 -0.17 -0.94
CA LYS A 137 17.98 0.26 -2.28
C LYS A 137 16.69 1.06 -2.24
N LEU A 138 15.70 0.57 -1.49
CA LEU A 138 14.44 1.28 -1.30
C LEU A 138 14.65 2.57 -0.52
N SER A 139 15.43 2.52 0.57
CA SER A 139 15.74 3.69 1.40
C SER A 139 16.37 4.82 0.60
N VAL A 140 17.34 4.52 -0.26
CA VAL A 140 17.99 5.51 -1.13
C VAL A 140 16.96 6.20 -2.03
N LYS A 141 16.10 5.45 -2.69
CA LYS A 141 15.06 6.02 -3.58
C LYS A 141 14.05 6.89 -2.84
N LEU A 142 13.64 6.48 -1.65
CA LEU A 142 12.73 7.27 -0.83
C LEU A 142 13.37 8.56 -0.33
N LEU A 143 14.64 8.51 0.05
CA LEU A 143 15.42 9.69 0.43
C LEU A 143 15.63 10.63 -0.75
N GLU A 144 15.98 10.11 -1.93
CA GLU A 144 16.09 10.91 -3.16
C GLU A 144 14.78 11.63 -3.47
N SER A 145 13.64 10.96 -3.34
CA SER A 145 12.32 11.57 -3.53
C SER A 145 12.04 12.66 -2.49
N ALA A 146 12.43 12.45 -1.24
CA ALA A 146 12.25 13.42 -0.17
C ALA A 146 13.15 14.66 -0.34
N ILE A 147 14.33 14.50 -0.93
CA ILE A 147 15.33 15.57 -1.12
C ILE A 147 15.13 16.31 -2.45
N ALA A 148 14.61 15.64 -3.49
CA ALA A 148 14.52 16.18 -4.86
C ALA A 148 13.84 17.54 -4.96
N ILE A 149 12.96 17.87 -4.04
CA ILE A 149 12.30 19.17 -3.98
C ILE A 149 13.19 20.27 -3.44
N GLN A 150 14.05 20.01 -2.48
CA GLN A 150 14.94 21.04 -1.96
C GLN A 150 15.83 21.60 -3.08
N THR A 151 16.29 20.73 -3.99
CA THR A 151 17.09 21.13 -5.14
C THR A 151 16.28 21.84 -6.23
N ALA A 152 15.00 21.50 -6.44
CA ALA A 152 14.16 22.11 -7.47
C ALA A 152 13.68 23.53 -7.12
N PHE A 153 13.56 23.87 -5.82
CA PHE A 153 13.04 25.17 -5.36
C PHE A 153 14.13 26.15 -4.87
N PHE A 154 15.38 25.72 -4.73
CA PHE A 154 16.49 26.55 -4.22
C PHE A 154 17.59 26.84 -5.25
N HIS A 155 17.32 26.55 -6.53
CA HIS A 155 18.22 26.93 -7.64
C HIS A 155 17.54 27.94 -8.56
#